data_6bebf63651131f6c1d2815040097b1db
#
_entry.id   6bebf63651131f6c1d2815040097b1db
#
_cell.length_a   1.000
_cell.length_b   1.000
_cell.length_c   1.000
_cell.angle_alpha   90.00
_cell.angle_beta   90.00
_cell.angle_gamma   90.00
#
_symmetry.space_group_name_H-M   'P 1'
#
loop_
_entity.id
_entity.type
_entity.pdbx_description
1 polymer ?
#
loop_
_entity_poly.entity_id
_entity_poly.type
_entity_poly.pdbx_seq_one_letter_code
_entity_poly.pdbx_strand_id
1 'polypeptide(L)'
;AEHLVLSTNSGLIGSLGTVRTAFSGDNFAFMRNFGRMSTSLYDRSTGRCEELGEIVRRTKNETSGYLGKYKYHLICDPMLRYIRPTLKFAVSETPSVVKPGDEYTFSGSVTTPAGMNVQDFKGEMVMKWYEPSYISKAKSKIAKDPGNVEVEYDHTAFAVESFNVADGRFSIKANVPEMTRSYIGDTIRVSVVAYDPDKRLGGSWNFNVVVDSTTSTTPGVDNQAPVIESMMAEGQHEGDMLPSAFTLVADVTDNTGIRIDEKAIDGPLMMTLDGKTMPTGIANFVKMENGAKRMILRYPMEALGSGRHSVILSVTDYAGNITRQEFSFEVGTSEQITAPLLAERACREQATFTLETDVLQSIGDNAQLVVTNALGKIIRIQNWSMQGENVWKLNDTKNVQVAPGLYKAFVRFTDSYGRSAVTQGVYVPVLGKNSVMQ
;
A
#
# COMPACT_ATOMS: atom_id res chain seq x y z
N ALA A 1 -7.12 16.67 15.79
CA ALA A 1 -6.98 15.21 15.96
C ALA A 1 -8.17 14.49 15.32
N GLU A 2 -9.41 14.82 15.72
CA GLU A 2 -10.62 14.15 15.19
C GLU A 2 -10.70 14.21 13.67
N HIS A 3 -10.52 15.39 13.10
CA HIS A 3 -10.51 15.56 11.64
C HIS A 3 -9.45 14.70 10.93
N LEU A 4 -8.27 14.55 11.53
CA LEU A 4 -7.20 13.72 10.96
C LEU A 4 -7.50 12.21 11.05
N VAL A 5 -8.28 11.77 12.04
CA VAL A 5 -8.71 10.37 12.16
C VAL A 5 -9.87 10.03 11.22
N LEU A 6 -10.78 11.00 11.00
CA LEU A 6 -11.98 10.82 10.18
C LEU A 6 -11.77 11.13 8.69
N SER A 7 -10.64 11.70 8.33
CA SER A 7 -10.32 11.99 6.93
C SER A 7 -9.89 10.72 6.20
N THR A 8 -10.47 10.46 5.05
CA THR A 8 -10.19 9.27 4.23
C THR A 8 -8.75 9.18 3.74
N ASN A 9 -8.07 10.33 3.60
CA ASN A 9 -6.70 10.45 3.10
C ASN A 9 -5.70 10.93 4.15
N SER A 10 -6.01 10.78 5.45
CA SER A 10 -5.09 11.11 6.52
C SER A 10 -4.39 9.85 7.04
N GLY A 11 -3.11 9.94 7.32
CA GLY A 11 -2.34 8.81 7.86
C GLY A 11 -2.57 8.50 9.34
N LEU A 12 -3.64 9.01 9.97
CA LEU A 12 -3.88 8.84 11.41
C LEU A 12 -4.96 7.79 11.65
N ILE A 13 -4.55 6.62 12.15
CA ILE A 13 -5.46 5.51 12.51
C ILE A 13 -6.12 5.68 13.87
N GLY A 14 -5.62 6.61 14.69
CA GLY A 14 -6.15 6.91 16.00
C GLY A 14 -5.44 8.08 16.66
N SER A 15 -6.09 8.69 17.63
CA SER A 15 -5.55 9.78 18.42
C SER A 15 -5.92 9.61 19.90
N LEU A 16 -4.95 9.86 20.75
CA LEU A 16 -5.16 9.95 22.20
C LEU A 16 -4.82 11.37 22.64
N GLY A 17 -5.81 12.13 23.06
CA GLY A 17 -5.63 13.52 23.43
C GLY A 17 -6.57 14.01 24.51
N THR A 18 -6.38 15.23 24.97
CA THR A 18 -7.22 15.86 25.96
C THR A 18 -8.29 16.72 25.30
N VAL A 19 -9.53 16.63 25.79
CA VAL A 19 -10.66 17.48 25.32
C VAL A 19 -10.76 18.80 26.10
N ARG A 20 -9.95 18.98 27.12
CA ARG A 20 -9.85 20.21 27.94
C ARG A 20 -8.40 20.45 28.32
N THR A 21 -8.10 21.66 28.79
CA THR A 21 -6.77 22.02 29.28
C THR A 21 -6.33 21.02 30.36
N ALA A 22 -5.14 20.44 30.15
CA ALA A 22 -4.48 19.56 31.11
C ALA A 22 -3.23 20.25 31.66
N PHE A 23 -2.93 20.00 32.93
CA PHE A 23 -1.68 20.48 33.54
C PHE A 23 -0.50 19.63 33.06
N SER A 24 0.66 20.24 32.90
CA SER A 24 1.86 19.56 32.38
C SER A 24 2.26 18.35 33.24
N GLY A 25 2.14 18.42 34.55
CA GLY A 25 2.42 17.32 35.49
C GLY A 25 1.47 16.14 35.29
N ASP A 26 0.17 16.40 35.14
CA ASP A 26 -0.84 15.37 34.87
C ASP A 26 -0.60 14.71 33.50
N ASN A 27 -0.26 15.54 32.51
CA ASN A 27 0.05 15.07 31.17
C ASN A 27 1.27 14.13 31.18
N PHE A 28 2.34 14.54 31.84
CA PHE A 28 3.54 13.73 31.99
C PHE A 28 3.24 12.39 32.70
N ALA A 29 2.50 12.41 33.80
CA ALA A 29 2.13 11.20 34.55
C ALA A 29 1.29 10.25 33.70
N PHE A 30 0.29 10.77 32.98
CA PHE A 30 -0.55 9.97 32.11
C PHE A 30 0.27 9.35 30.96
N MET A 31 1.08 10.13 30.24
CA MET A 31 1.87 9.64 29.10
C MET A 31 2.93 8.63 29.54
N ARG A 32 3.57 8.84 30.70
CA ARG A 32 4.49 7.86 31.28
C ARG A 32 3.79 6.53 31.59
N ASN A 33 2.59 6.57 32.19
CA ASN A 33 1.84 5.37 32.48
C ASN A 33 1.31 4.69 31.21
N PHE A 34 0.89 5.48 30.21
CA PHE A 34 0.50 4.94 28.92
C PHE A 34 1.66 4.20 28.24
N GLY A 35 2.85 4.79 28.20
CA GLY A 35 4.04 4.12 27.70
C GLY A 35 4.36 2.82 28.44
N ARG A 36 4.25 2.83 29.79
CA ARG A 36 4.44 1.64 30.63
C ARG A 36 3.39 0.57 30.33
N MET A 37 2.11 0.92 30.26
CA MET A 37 1.04 -0.03 29.94
C MET A 37 1.21 -0.60 28.52
N SER A 38 1.49 0.23 27.54
CA SER A 38 1.74 -0.20 26.18
C SER A 38 2.91 -1.18 26.04
N THR A 39 3.89 -1.11 26.93
CA THR A 39 5.05 -1.99 26.91
C THR A 39 4.89 -3.25 27.78
N SER A 40 4.07 -3.20 28.82
CA SER A 40 3.86 -4.33 29.75
C SER A 40 2.68 -5.22 29.34
N LEU A 41 1.69 -4.66 28.65
CA LEU A 41 0.48 -5.36 28.23
C LEU A 41 0.62 -5.88 26.78
N TYR A 42 1.65 -6.66 26.54
CA TYR A 42 1.78 -7.35 25.28
C TYR A 42 2.27 -8.78 25.49
N ASP A 43 1.81 -9.67 24.64
CA ASP A 43 2.26 -11.04 24.64
C ASP A 43 3.61 -11.13 23.91
N ARG A 44 4.65 -11.53 24.64
CA ARG A 44 6.02 -11.64 24.10
C ARG A 44 6.16 -12.77 23.09
N SER A 45 5.27 -13.77 23.14
CA SER A 45 5.34 -14.91 22.22
C SER A 45 4.75 -14.58 20.86
N THR A 46 3.68 -13.81 20.83
CA THR A 46 2.95 -13.43 19.61
C THR A 46 3.24 -12.01 19.12
N GLY A 47 3.86 -11.16 19.94
CA GLY A 47 4.06 -9.75 19.63
C GLY A 47 2.78 -8.91 19.65
N ARG A 48 1.65 -9.49 20.01
CA ARG A 48 0.37 -8.78 20.09
C ARG A 48 0.30 -7.91 21.32
N CYS A 49 -0.02 -6.66 21.09
CA CYS A 49 -0.40 -5.76 22.17
C CYS A 49 -1.85 -5.99 22.58
N GLU A 50 -2.17 -5.63 23.82
CA GLU A 50 -3.54 -5.51 24.28
C GLU A 50 -4.28 -4.45 23.46
N GLU A 51 -5.60 -4.47 23.48
CA GLU A 51 -6.44 -3.49 22.80
C GLU A 51 -6.15 -2.07 23.29
N LEU A 52 -6.13 -1.10 22.39
CA LEU A 52 -5.85 0.30 22.76
C LEU A 52 -6.81 0.83 23.81
N GLY A 53 -8.09 0.45 23.70
CA GLY A 53 -9.10 0.81 24.72
C GLY A 53 -8.76 0.29 26.10
N GLU A 54 -8.29 -0.95 26.19
CA GLU A 54 -7.87 -1.58 27.46
C GLU A 54 -6.58 -0.95 28.00
N ILE A 55 -5.61 -0.69 27.14
CA ILE A 55 -4.39 0.04 27.52
C ILE A 55 -4.74 1.41 28.10
N VAL A 56 -5.62 2.16 27.46
CA VAL A 56 -6.07 3.48 27.93
C VAL A 56 -6.86 3.36 29.25
N ARG A 57 -7.74 2.38 29.36
CA ARG A 57 -8.51 2.11 30.59
C ARG A 57 -7.58 1.84 31.79
N ARG A 58 -6.61 0.95 31.61
CA ARG A 58 -5.60 0.65 32.68
C ARG A 58 -4.72 1.84 32.95
N THR A 59 -4.30 2.59 31.93
CA THR A 59 -3.55 3.83 32.14
C THR A 59 -4.30 4.83 33.02
N LYS A 60 -5.60 5.02 32.75
CA LYS A 60 -6.45 5.89 33.56
C LYS A 60 -6.56 5.42 35.03
N ASN A 61 -6.68 4.12 35.23
CA ASN A 61 -6.78 3.55 36.56
C ASN A 61 -5.47 3.68 37.37
N GLU A 62 -4.33 3.53 36.70
CA GLU A 62 -3.00 3.64 37.29
C GLU A 62 -2.51 5.08 37.47
N THR A 63 -3.11 6.04 36.79
CA THR A 63 -2.70 7.44 36.90
C THR A 63 -3.34 8.05 38.15
N SER A 64 -2.50 8.49 39.07
CA SER A 64 -2.91 9.27 40.23
C SER A 64 -3.36 10.68 39.79
N GLY A 65 -4.33 11.26 40.50
CA GLY A 65 -4.89 12.57 40.15
C GLY A 65 -6.33 12.47 39.63
N TYR A 66 -7.27 13.07 40.37
CA TYR A 66 -8.70 12.84 40.16
C TYR A 66 -9.22 13.50 38.85
N LEU A 67 -8.68 14.64 38.45
CA LEU A 67 -9.25 15.44 37.37
C LEU A 67 -8.51 15.29 36.03
N GLY A 68 -7.21 15.00 36.03
CA GLY A 68 -6.40 14.95 34.82
C GLY A 68 -6.76 13.77 33.92
N LYS A 69 -6.85 12.57 34.47
CA LYS A 69 -7.05 11.32 33.70
C LYS A 69 -8.36 11.23 32.94
N TYR A 70 -9.42 11.88 33.39
CA TYR A 70 -10.72 11.86 32.73
C TYR A 70 -10.80 12.79 31.51
N LYS A 71 -9.83 13.66 31.33
CA LYS A 71 -9.76 14.57 30.18
C LYS A 71 -9.22 13.90 28.92
N TYR A 72 -8.58 12.74 29.05
CA TYR A 72 -8.03 12.00 27.91
C TYR A 72 -9.10 11.16 27.24
N HIS A 73 -9.19 11.32 25.92
CA HIS A 73 -10.09 10.58 25.07
C HIS A 73 -9.31 9.88 23.97
N LEU A 74 -9.69 8.63 23.72
CA LEU A 74 -9.22 7.85 22.61
C LEU A 74 -10.21 8.05 21.44
N ILE A 75 -9.70 8.52 20.30
CA ILE A 75 -10.45 8.70 19.07
C ILE A 75 -9.93 7.68 18.09
N CYS A 76 -10.45 6.48 18.11
CA CYS A 76 -10.28 5.38 17.17
C CYS A 76 -11.18 4.22 17.60
N ASP A 77 -11.14 3.11 16.85
CA ASP A 77 -11.71 1.85 17.33
C ASP A 77 -10.95 1.38 18.58
N PRO A 78 -11.62 1.24 19.75
CA PRO A 78 -10.96 0.81 20.98
C PRO A 78 -10.43 -0.62 20.93
N MET A 79 -10.93 -1.46 20.00
CA MET A 79 -10.46 -2.83 19.74
C MET A 79 -9.19 -2.86 18.90
N LEU A 80 -8.75 -1.72 18.39
CA LEU A 80 -7.53 -1.63 17.61
C LEU A 80 -6.34 -2.11 18.43
N ARG A 81 -5.54 -2.97 17.83
CA ARG A 81 -4.28 -3.47 18.39
C ARG A 81 -3.14 -3.06 17.48
N TYR A 82 -2.06 -2.53 18.04
CA TYR A 82 -0.85 -2.36 17.25
C TYR A 82 0.09 -3.55 17.44
N ILE A 83 0.84 -3.86 16.40
CA ILE A 83 1.79 -4.95 16.43
C ILE A 83 3.17 -4.36 16.72
N ARG A 84 3.85 -4.91 17.73
CA ARG A 84 5.26 -4.61 17.96
C ARG A 84 6.09 -5.65 17.22
N PRO A 85 7.12 -5.24 16.49
CA PRO A 85 8.06 -6.17 15.90
C PRO A 85 8.75 -6.96 17.02
N THR A 86 8.39 -8.22 17.19
CA THR A 86 8.96 -9.09 18.22
C THR A 86 9.87 -10.15 17.62
N LEU A 87 9.63 -10.49 16.37
CA LEU A 87 10.46 -11.42 15.66
C LEU A 87 11.81 -10.76 15.32
N LYS A 88 12.83 -11.58 15.23
CA LYS A 88 14.18 -11.19 14.84
C LYS A 88 14.54 -11.81 13.50
N PHE A 89 15.54 -11.23 12.87
CA PHE A 89 16.16 -11.82 11.69
C PHE A 89 17.49 -12.43 12.08
N ALA A 90 17.64 -13.74 11.87
CA ALA A 90 18.93 -14.42 11.92
C ALA A 90 19.52 -14.34 10.50
N VAL A 91 20.34 -13.32 10.26
CA VAL A 91 20.97 -13.08 8.97
C VAL A 91 22.36 -13.70 8.96
N SER A 92 22.66 -14.45 7.90
CA SER A 92 23.93 -15.14 7.77
C SER A 92 25.09 -14.18 7.45
N GLU A 93 24.82 -13.21 6.60
CA GLU A 93 25.81 -12.18 6.20
C GLU A 93 25.14 -10.83 5.95
N THR A 94 25.84 -9.76 6.35
CA THR A 94 25.54 -8.39 5.98
C THR A 94 26.79 -7.74 5.41
N PRO A 95 26.70 -7.03 4.29
CA PRO A 95 27.83 -6.23 3.84
C PRO A 95 28.11 -5.12 4.86
N SER A 96 29.40 -4.92 5.19
CA SER A 96 29.83 -3.76 5.96
C SER A 96 30.17 -2.56 5.05
N VAL A 97 30.54 -2.86 3.80
CA VAL A 97 30.86 -1.89 2.76
C VAL A 97 30.06 -2.24 1.52
N VAL A 98 29.49 -1.25 0.86
CA VAL A 98 28.67 -1.40 -0.35
C VAL A 98 29.15 -0.46 -1.46
N LYS A 99 28.95 -0.86 -2.71
CA LYS A 99 29.19 -0.01 -3.88
C LYS A 99 27.86 0.31 -4.57
N PRO A 100 27.64 1.56 -5.00
CA PRO A 100 26.47 1.92 -5.77
C PRO A 100 26.32 1.03 -7.01
N GLY A 101 25.12 0.51 -7.23
CA GLY A 101 24.80 -0.37 -8.36
C GLY A 101 25.17 -1.84 -8.20
N ASP A 102 25.94 -2.23 -7.17
CA ASP A 102 26.26 -3.64 -6.92
C ASP A 102 25.05 -4.39 -6.37
N GLU A 103 24.95 -5.69 -6.69
CA GLU A 103 23.95 -6.60 -6.12
C GLU A 103 24.54 -7.36 -4.93
N TYR A 104 23.81 -7.39 -3.82
CA TYR A 104 24.16 -8.18 -2.64
C TYR A 104 23.05 -9.17 -2.33
N THR A 105 23.45 -10.39 -1.95
CA THR A 105 22.51 -11.41 -1.48
C THR A 105 22.45 -11.41 0.04
N PHE A 106 21.25 -11.20 0.57
CA PHE A 106 20.94 -11.31 2.00
C PHE A 106 20.15 -12.58 2.21
N SER A 107 20.67 -13.47 3.07
CA SER A 107 20.02 -14.73 3.38
C SER A 107 19.85 -14.89 4.89
N GLY A 108 18.76 -15.50 5.28
CA GLY A 108 18.52 -15.72 6.69
C GLY A 108 17.16 -16.35 6.98
N SER A 109 16.78 -16.25 8.24
CA SER A 109 15.48 -16.75 8.71
C SER A 109 14.85 -15.77 9.70
N VAL A 110 13.53 -15.82 9.75
CA VAL A 110 12.74 -15.11 10.76
C VAL A 110 12.70 -15.97 12.01
N THR A 111 13.09 -15.41 13.14
CA THR A 111 13.21 -16.14 14.40
C THR A 111 12.40 -15.48 15.52
N THR A 112 12.02 -16.27 16.50
CA THR A 112 11.51 -15.76 17.77
C THR A 112 12.61 -15.01 18.53
N PRO A 113 12.31 -14.25 19.57
CA PRO A 113 13.32 -13.65 20.45
C PRO A 113 14.27 -14.67 21.08
N ALA A 114 13.83 -15.94 21.23
CA ALA A 114 14.63 -17.04 21.74
C ALA A 114 15.51 -17.72 20.67
N GLY A 115 15.47 -17.25 19.42
CA GLY A 115 16.30 -17.77 18.33
C GLY A 115 15.72 -18.98 17.59
N MET A 116 14.47 -19.37 17.87
CA MET A 116 13.81 -20.47 17.13
C MET A 116 13.24 -19.95 15.82
N ASN A 117 13.46 -20.70 14.73
CA ASN A 117 12.90 -20.36 13.42
C ASN A 117 11.38 -20.44 13.43
N VAL A 118 10.73 -19.43 12.83
CA VAL A 118 9.28 -19.38 12.60
C VAL A 118 9.02 -19.93 11.21
N GLN A 119 9.05 -21.27 11.07
CA GLN A 119 9.03 -21.99 9.79
C GLN A 119 7.78 -21.72 8.94
N ASP A 120 6.69 -21.33 9.55
CA ASP A 120 5.42 -21.07 8.91
C ASP A 120 5.14 -19.56 8.70
N PHE A 121 6.17 -18.71 8.86
CA PHE A 121 6.07 -17.28 8.54
C PHE A 121 5.98 -17.09 7.03
N LYS A 122 4.92 -16.42 6.60
CA LYS A 122 4.69 -16.08 5.20
C LYS A 122 4.25 -14.64 5.09
N GLY A 123 5.06 -13.81 4.46
CA GLY A 123 4.75 -12.39 4.43
C GLY A 123 5.60 -11.59 3.45
N GLU A 124 5.46 -10.28 3.53
CA GLU A 124 6.24 -9.32 2.78
C GLU A 124 7.33 -8.74 3.66
N MET A 125 8.51 -8.58 3.08
CA MET A 125 9.66 -7.90 3.66
C MET A 125 9.89 -6.61 2.89
N VAL A 126 9.96 -5.48 3.60
CA VAL A 126 10.25 -4.17 3.03
C VAL A 126 11.61 -3.72 3.52
N MET A 127 12.50 -3.40 2.59
CA MET A 127 13.85 -2.85 2.84
C MET A 127 13.86 -1.38 2.48
N LYS A 128 14.36 -0.54 3.38
CA LYS A 128 14.48 0.91 3.16
C LYS A 128 15.92 1.34 3.37
N TRP A 129 16.42 2.13 2.42
CA TRP A 129 17.74 2.77 2.47
C TRP A 129 17.57 4.22 2.89
N TYR A 130 18.35 4.68 3.88
CA TYR A 130 18.20 6.00 4.47
C TYR A 130 19.43 6.86 4.23
N GLU A 131 19.21 8.15 4.01
CA GLU A 131 20.27 9.15 3.99
C GLU A 131 21.08 9.14 5.29
N PRO A 132 22.35 9.55 5.28
CA PRO A 132 23.09 9.82 6.51
C PRO A 132 22.34 10.85 7.37
N SER A 133 22.35 10.67 8.69
CA SER A 133 21.82 11.69 9.60
C SER A 133 22.64 12.96 9.54
N TYR A 134 21.99 14.10 9.65
CA TYR A 134 22.68 15.38 9.77
C TYR A 134 22.18 16.17 10.97
N ILE A 135 23.10 16.90 11.60
CA ILE A 135 22.81 17.77 12.73
C ILE A 135 22.58 19.18 12.22
N SER A 136 21.39 19.71 12.44
CA SER A 136 21.09 21.12 12.16
C SER A 136 21.13 21.93 13.45
N LYS A 137 21.73 23.11 13.36
CA LYS A 137 21.80 24.06 14.48
C LYS A 137 20.66 25.08 14.34
N ALA A 138 19.64 24.98 15.17
CA ALA A 138 18.55 25.93 15.23
C ALA A 138 18.79 26.94 16.39
N LYS A 139 18.54 28.22 16.15
CA LYS A 139 18.53 29.20 17.23
C LYS A 139 17.27 29.06 18.06
N SER A 140 17.43 28.83 19.36
CA SER A 140 16.30 28.83 20.28
C SER A 140 15.68 30.23 20.33
N LYS A 141 14.35 30.31 20.12
CA LYS A 141 13.56 31.54 20.31
C LYS A 141 13.08 31.71 21.76
N ILE A 142 13.47 30.82 22.64
CA ILE A 142 13.07 30.88 24.04
C ILE A 142 13.93 31.92 24.73
N ALA A 143 13.32 33.02 25.18
CA ALA A 143 14.03 34.17 25.77
C ALA A 143 14.92 33.89 26.98
N LYS A 144 14.76 32.76 27.66
CA LYS A 144 15.56 32.36 28.82
C LYS A 144 16.79 31.50 28.46
N ASP A 145 16.87 30.99 27.24
CA ASP A 145 18.03 30.21 26.78
C ASP A 145 18.26 30.51 25.28
N PRO A 146 19.02 31.57 24.99
CA PRO A 146 19.31 31.97 23.59
C PRO A 146 20.34 31.06 22.91
N GLY A 147 20.60 29.87 23.43
CA GLY A 147 21.55 28.92 22.89
C GLY A 147 21.14 28.32 21.55
N ASN A 148 22.13 27.80 20.82
CA ASN A 148 21.88 26.97 19.66
C ASN A 148 21.38 25.60 20.14
N VAL A 149 20.24 25.16 19.62
CA VAL A 149 19.75 23.79 19.81
C VAL A 149 20.24 22.98 18.63
N GLU A 150 21.02 21.96 18.89
CA GLU A 150 21.38 20.96 17.88
C GLU A 150 20.22 19.98 17.77
N VAL A 151 19.66 19.86 16.58
CA VAL A 151 18.61 18.90 16.26
C VAL A 151 19.16 17.94 15.24
N GLU A 152 19.23 16.68 15.63
CA GLU A 152 19.48 15.60 14.68
C GLU A 152 18.20 15.35 13.88
N TYR A 153 18.30 15.53 12.57
CA TYR A 153 17.21 15.20 11.69
C TYR A 153 17.27 13.72 11.34
N ASP A 154 16.13 13.07 11.50
CA ASP A 154 15.97 11.68 11.09
C ASP A 154 16.25 11.51 9.60
N HIS A 155 16.81 10.36 9.32
CA HIS A 155 17.10 9.91 7.98
C HIS A 155 15.84 9.89 7.11
N THR A 156 15.93 10.41 5.89
CA THR A 156 14.91 10.24 4.87
C THR A 156 15.19 8.96 4.09
N ALA A 157 14.18 8.14 3.90
CA ALA A 157 14.31 6.98 3.02
C ALA A 157 14.37 7.47 1.57
N PHE A 158 15.42 7.11 0.84
CA PHE A 158 15.60 7.46 -0.56
C PHE A 158 15.36 6.27 -1.51
N ALA A 159 15.35 5.05 -0.99
CA ALA A 159 14.98 3.86 -1.75
C ALA A 159 14.21 2.87 -0.88
N VAL A 160 13.25 2.20 -1.50
CA VAL A 160 12.38 1.19 -0.87
C VAL A 160 12.25 0.01 -1.80
N GLU A 161 12.41 -1.19 -1.27
CA GLU A 161 12.22 -2.44 -2.00
C GLU A 161 11.35 -3.41 -1.21
N SER A 162 10.59 -4.24 -1.93
CA SER A 162 9.73 -5.26 -1.33
C SER A 162 10.12 -6.65 -1.81
N PHE A 163 10.13 -7.60 -0.88
CA PHE A 163 10.48 -9.00 -1.13
C PHE A 163 9.47 -9.93 -0.45
N ASN A 164 9.26 -11.10 -1.01
CA ASN A 164 8.43 -12.13 -0.39
C ASN A 164 9.26 -13.03 0.53
N VAL A 165 8.71 -13.34 1.69
CA VAL A 165 9.26 -14.33 2.63
C VAL A 165 8.30 -15.51 2.69
N ALA A 166 8.81 -16.72 2.49
CA ALA A 166 8.07 -17.96 2.62
C ALA A 166 8.83 -18.92 3.55
N ASP A 167 8.07 -19.73 4.29
CA ASP A 167 8.62 -20.75 5.21
C ASP A 167 9.61 -20.18 6.25
N GLY A 168 9.41 -18.92 6.63
CA GLY A 168 10.26 -18.22 7.58
C GLY A 168 11.70 -18.01 7.12
N ARG A 169 12.00 -18.23 5.85
CA ARG A 169 13.33 -18.07 5.26
C ARG A 169 13.29 -17.02 4.15
N PHE A 170 14.40 -16.35 3.98
CA PHE A 170 14.60 -15.43 2.88
C PHE A 170 15.98 -15.57 2.27
N SER A 171 16.04 -15.41 0.97
CA SER A 171 17.26 -15.18 0.20
C SER A 171 16.91 -14.12 -0.84
N ILE A 172 17.29 -12.90 -0.55
CA ILE A 172 16.94 -11.75 -1.37
C ILE A 172 18.18 -11.19 -2.04
N LYS A 173 18.03 -10.80 -3.29
CA LYS A 173 19.02 -10.05 -4.03
C LYS A 173 18.58 -8.60 -4.03
N ALA A 174 19.31 -7.77 -3.31
CA ALA A 174 19.06 -6.34 -3.24
C ALA A 174 20.16 -5.60 -3.99
N ASN A 175 19.78 -4.69 -4.86
CA ASN A 175 20.70 -3.79 -5.51
C ASN A 175 20.96 -2.58 -4.61
N VAL A 176 22.21 -2.20 -4.47
CA VAL A 176 22.56 -0.94 -3.81
C VAL A 176 22.11 0.20 -4.71
N PRO A 177 21.21 1.06 -4.24
CA PRO A 177 20.70 2.14 -5.07
C PRO A 177 21.83 3.04 -5.56
N GLU A 178 21.83 3.44 -6.82
CA GLU A 178 22.80 4.38 -7.38
C GLU A 178 22.84 5.72 -6.62
N MET A 179 21.74 6.10 -5.97
CA MET A 179 21.67 7.28 -5.11
C MET A 179 22.71 7.25 -3.98
N THR A 180 23.17 6.07 -3.54
CA THR A 180 24.22 5.93 -2.53
C THR A 180 25.54 6.57 -2.97
N ARG A 181 25.74 6.78 -4.28
CA ARG A 181 26.89 7.49 -4.83
C ARG A 181 27.04 8.93 -4.31
N SER A 182 25.96 9.54 -3.90
CA SER A 182 25.97 10.85 -3.24
C SER A 182 26.56 10.82 -1.83
N TYR A 183 26.73 9.62 -1.26
CA TYR A 183 27.15 9.40 0.13
C TYR A 183 28.43 8.56 0.22
N ILE A 184 29.32 8.68 -0.78
CA ILE A 184 30.61 7.96 -0.80
C ILE A 184 31.44 8.30 0.44
N GLY A 185 31.85 7.26 1.15
CA GLY A 185 32.57 7.37 2.41
C GLY A 185 31.68 7.54 3.65
N ASP A 186 30.42 7.84 3.48
CA ASP A 186 29.47 7.97 4.58
C ASP A 186 28.91 6.62 5.02
N THR A 187 28.38 6.61 6.23
CA THR A 187 27.62 5.47 6.77
C THR A 187 26.13 5.72 6.58
N ILE A 188 25.48 4.81 5.90
CA ILE A 188 24.02 4.84 5.68
C ILE A 188 23.34 3.72 6.45
N ARG A 189 22.11 3.96 6.86
CA ARG A 189 21.27 2.98 7.56
C ARG A 189 20.38 2.25 6.57
N VAL A 190 20.29 0.93 6.74
CA VAL A 190 19.30 0.08 6.07
C VAL A 190 18.35 -0.48 7.11
N SER A 191 17.06 -0.32 6.90
CA SER A 191 16.00 -0.86 7.75
C SER A 191 15.21 -1.90 7.00
N VAL A 192 15.00 -3.03 7.63
CA VAL A 192 14.21 -4.14 7.07
C VAL A 192 13.09 -4.46 8.03
N VAL A 193 11.87 -4.50 7.51
CA VAL A 193 10.67 -4.89 8.26
C VAL A 193 9.97 -6.01 7.49
N ALA A 194 9.62 -7.09 8.17
CA ALA A 194 8.77 -8.12 7.59
C ALA A 194 7.49 -8.28 8.40
N TYR A 195 6.41 -8.55 7.70
CA TYR A 195 5.10 -8.71 8.30
C TYR A 195 4.33 -9.86 7.66
N ASP A 196 3.80 -10.75 8.51
CA ASP A 196 2.89 -11.83 8.14
C ASP A 196 1.46 -11.38 8.50
N PRO A 197 0.61 -11.05 7.49
CA PRO A 197 -0.72 -10.53 7.72
C PRO A 197 -1.68 -11.57 8.33
N ASP A 198 -1.50 -12.85 7.99
CA ASP A 198 -2.38 -13.92 8.45
C ASP A 198 -2.18 -14.18 9.95
N LYS A 199 -0.94 -14.18 10.39
CA LYS A 199 -0.58 -14.40 11.81
C LYS A 199 -0.51 -13.11 12.60
N ARG A 200 -0.50 -11.96 11.92
CA ARG A 200 -0.29 -10.64 12.52
C ARG A 200 1.01 -10.57 13.33
N LEU A 201 2.05 -11.18 12.78
CA LEU A 201 3.40 -11.19 13.35
C LEU A 201 4.33 -10.32 12.52
N GLY A 202 5.26 -9.66 13.16
CA GLY A 202 6.23 -8.83 12.47
C GLY A 202 7.59 -8.85 13.14
N GLY A 203 8.59 -8.59 12.34
CA GLY A 203 9.98 -8.43 12.77
C GLY A 203 10.62 -7.23 12.11
N SER A 204 11.65 -6.69 12.73
CA SER A 204 12.46 -5.64 12.16
C SER A 204 13.95 -5.90 12.39
N TRP A 205 14.75 -5.44 11.46
CA TRP A 205 16.20 -5.50 11.53
C TRP A 205 16.80 -4.25 10.92
N ASN A 206 17.78 -3.66 11.58
CA ASN A 206 18.49 -2.49 11.10
C ASN A 206 19.99 -2.78 11.10
N PHE A 207 20.67 -2.32 10.07
CA PHE A 207 22.11 -2.39 9.98
C PHE A 207 22.66 -1.15 9.27
N ASN A 208 23.93 -0.89 9.48
CA ASN A 208 24.63 0.21 8.84
C ASN A 208 25.63 -0.34 7.83
N VAL A 209 25.79 0.35 6.72
CA VAL A 209 26.77 0.05 5.69
C VAL A 209 27.57 1.31 5.36
N VAL A 210 28.83 1.16 5.04
CA VAL A 210 29.68 2.25 4.55
C VAL A 210 29.67 2.22 3.03
N VAL A 211 29.44 3.35 2.39
CA VAL A 211 29.57 3.46 0.93
C VAL A 211 31.05 3.51 0.57
N ASP A 212 31.51 2.59 -0.28
CA ASP A 212 32.93 2.41 -0.60
C ASP A 212 33.56 3.70 -1.15
N SER A 213 34.54 4.21 -0.43
CA SER A 213 35.26 5.44 -0.77
C SER A 213 36.14 5.31 -2.03
N THR A 214 36.41 4.10 -2.50
CA THR A 214 37.16 3.85 -3.73
C THR A 214 36.28 3.90 -4.99
N THR A 215 34.98 3.98 -4.81
CA THR A 215 34.04 4.08 -5.92
C THR A 215 34.16 5.44 -6.61
N SER A 216 34.10 5.45 -7.95
CA SER A 216 34.04 6.70 -8.72
C SER A 216 32.85 7.54 -8.31
N THR A 217 33.07 8.84 -8.05
CA THR A 217 31.98 9.80 -7.82
C THR A 217 31.17 10.10 -9.09
N THR A 218 31.74 9.76 -10.27
CA THR A 218 31.05 9.92 -11.54
C THR A 218 30.12 8.73 -11.76
N PRO A 219 28.80 8.91 -11.87
CA PRO A 219 27.89 7.85 -12.26
C PRO A 219 28.34 7.23 -13.59
N GLY A 220 28.17 5.94 -13.76
CA GLY A 220 28.11 5.38 -15.11
C GLY A 220 27.10 6.20 -15.90
N VAL A 221 27.45 6.56 -17.14
CA VAL A 221 26.55 7.39 -17.96
C VAL A 221 25.32 6.54 -18.26
N ASP A 222 24.28 6.74 -17.48
CA ASP A 222 22.94 6.22 -17.81
C ASP A 222 22.16 7.32 -18.51
N ASN A 223 21.84 7.06 -19.77
CA ASN A 223 21.06 7.96 -20.64
C ASN A 223 19.68 7.35 -20.96
N GLN A 224 19.31 6.28 -20.29
CA GLN A 224 18.02 5.63 -20.50
C GLN A 224 17.04 6.11 -19.43
N ALA A 225 15.96 6.72 -19.85
CA ALA A 225 14.90 7.12 -18.93
C ALA A 225 14.00 5.92 -18.57
N PRO A 226 13.34 5.95 -17.43
CA PRO A 226 12.35 4.93 -17.06
C PRO A 226 11.32 4.70 -18.15
N VAL A 227 10.87 3.47 -18.31
CA VAL A 227 9.83 3.09 -19.27
C VAL A 227 8.54 2.81 -18.50
N ILE A 228 7.47 3.55 -18.81
CA ILE A 228 6.14 3.25 -18.34
C ILE A 228 5.54 2.20 -19.26
N GLU A 229 5.59 0.94 -18.86
CA GLU A 229 5.13 -0.22 -19.66
C GLU A 229 3.60 -0.21 -19.84
N SER A 230 2.89 0.26 -18.81
CA SER A 230 1.44 0.42 -18.85
C SER A 230 0.98 1.46 -17.84
N MET A 231 -0.08 2.19 -18.17
CA MET A 231 -0.80 3.06 -17.24
C MET A 231 -2.29 3.03 -17.61
N MET A 232 -3.13 2.52 -16.71
CA MET A 232 -4.55 2.31 -16.98
C MET A 232 -5.37 2.24 -15.69
N ALA A 233 -6.68 2.34 -15.81
CA ALA A 233 -7.60 2.03 -14.72
C ALA A 233 -7.70 0.50 -14.52
N GLU A 234 -7.63 0.04 -13.28
CA GLU A 234 -7.66 -1.37 -12.95
C GLU A 234 -8.95 -2.06 -13.40
N GLY A 235 -8.79 -3.15 -14.17
CA GLY A 235 -9.92 -3.94 -14.66
C GLY A 235 -10.74 -3.28 -15.78
N GLN A 236 -10.25 -2.17 -16.35
CA GLN A 236 -10.85 -1.47 -17.47
C GLN A 236 -10.01 -1.64 -18.74
N HIS A 237 -10.60 -1.34 -19.88
CA HIS A 237 -9.92 -1.38 -21.17
C HIS A 237 -9.73 0.04 -21.71
N GLU A 238 -8.80 0.20 -22.62
CA GLU A 238 -8.58 1.48 -23.30
C GLU A 238 -9.88 1.94 -24.01
N GLY A 239 -10.28 3.18 -23.75
CA GLY A 239 -11.51 3.77 -24.29
C GLY A 239 -12.78 3.50 -23.46
N ASP A 240 -12.72 2.73 -22.38
CA ASP A 240 -13.86 2.57 -21.48
C ASP A 240 -14.13 3.88 -20.73
N MET A 241 -15.41 4.21 -20.54
CA MET A 241 -15.81 5.22 -19.56
C MET A 241 -15.55 4.73 -18.14
N LEU A 242 -14.85 5.52 -17.36
CA LEU A 242 -14.48 5.18 -15.99
C LEU A 242 -15.54 5.65 -14.98
N PRO A 243 -15.70 4.94 -13.85
CA PRO A 243 -16.48 5.44 -12.72
C PRO A 243 -15.77 6.64 -12.07
N SER A 244 -16.49 7.41 -11.27
CA SER A 244 -15.93 8.56 -10.52
C SER A 244 -14.84 8.16 -9.51
N ALA A 245 -14.72 6.88 -9.19
CA ALA A 245 -13.67 6.33 -8.34
C ALA A 245 -13.15 5.00 -8.95
N PHE A 246 -11.84 4.90 -9.09
CA PHE A 246 -11.17 3.70 -9.61
C PHE A 246 -9.72 3.65 -9.10
N THR A 247 -9.04 2.53 -9.27
CA THR A 247 -7.60 2.43 -9.02
C THR A 247 -6.83 2.65 -10.31
N LEU A 248 -5.98 3.69 -10.35
CA LEU A 248 -5.00 3.87 -11.41
C LEU A 248 -3.82 2.92 -11.15
N VAL A 249 -3.47 2.10 -12.14
CA VAL A 249 -2.32 1.20 -12.06
C VAL A 249 -1.30 1.62 -13.10
N ALA A 250 -0.04 1.78 -12.69
CA ALA A 250 1.07 1.95 -13.61
C ALA A 250 2.18 0.94 -13.29
N ASP A 251 2.75 0.35 -14.34
CA ASP A 251 3.92 -0.53 -14.29
C ASP A 251 5.07 0.18 -14.99
N VAL A 252 6.16 0.39 -14.26
CA VAL A 252 7.31 1.16 -14.72
C VAL A 252 8.56 0.34 -14.52
N THR A 253 9.45 0.33 -15.50
CA THR A 253 10.75 -0.37 -15.45
C THR A 253 11.89 0.60 -15.72
N ASP A 254 13.05 0.28 -15.17
CA ASP A 254 14.28 1.03 -15.38
C ASP A 254 15.52 0.14 -15.23
N ASN A 255 16.60 0.46 -15.92
CA ASN A 255 17.85 -0.33 -15.90
C ASN A 255 18.72 -0.05 -14.66
N THR A 256 18.70 1.16 -14.10
CA THR A 256 19.48 1.57 -12.93
C THR A 256 18.64 1.68 -11.68
N GLY A 257 17.33 1.81 -11.83
CA GLY A 257 16.35 1.89 -10.76
C GLY A 257 15.60 3.21 -10.70
N ILE A 258 14.37 3.12 -10.22
CA ILE A 258 13.42 4.21 -10.14
C ILE A 258 13.56 4.90 -8.78
N ARG A 259 13.73 6.20 -8.82
CA ARG A 259 13.86 7.03 -7.63
C ARG A 259 12.48 7.39 -7.07
N ILE A 260 12.30 7.17 -5.77
CA ILE A 260 11.13 7.68 -5.03
C ILE A 260 11.61 8.51 -3.85
N ASP A 261 10.89 9.58 -3.55
CA ASP A 261 11.10 10.41 -2.36
C ASP A 261 9.76 10.58 -1.65
N GLU A 262 9.68 10.07 -0.43
CA GLU A 262 8.42 10.06 0.33
C GLU A 262 7.97 11.46 0.77
N LYS A 263 8.87 12.45 0.75
CA LYS A 263 8.61 13.78 1.34
C LYS A 263 8.52 14.93 0.33
N ALA A 264 8.95 14.72 -0.91
CA ALA A 264 9.02 15.82 -1.87
C ALA A 264 7.68 16.08 -2.56
N ILE A 265 7.23 17.33 -2.56
CA ILE A 265 6.07 17.79 -3.34
C ILE A 265 6.42 17.81 -4.83
N ASP A 266 7.65 18.22 -5.15
CA ASP A 266 8.21 18.25 -6.51
C ASP A 266 9.28 17.17 -6.64
N GLY A 267 8.96 15.95 -6.19
CA GLY A 267 9.89 14.84 -6.10
C GLY A 267 10.12 14.11 -7.42
N PRO A 268 10.95 13.07 -7.38
CA PRO A 268 11.25 12.24 -8.55
C PRO A 268 10.05 11.43 -9.05
N LEU A 269 9.03 11.25 -8.23
CA LEU A 269 7.75 10.65 -8.58
C LEU A 269 6.64 11.67 -8.39
N MET A 270 6.05 12.14 -9.47
CA MET A 270 4.97 13.11 -9.46
C MET A 270 3.78 12.65 -10.30
N MET A 271 2.61 13.03 -9.86
CA MET A 271 1.38 12.83 -10.62
C MET A 271 0.55 14.13 -10.63
N THR A 272 0.03 14.48 -11.78
CA THR A 272 -0.93 15.59 -11.93
C THR A 272 -2.26 15.07 -12.44
N LEU A 273 -3.34 15.65 -11.96
CA LEU A 273 -4.69 15.42 -12.47
C LEU A 273 -5.22 16.77 -12.98
N ASP A 274 -5.59 16.81 -14.26
CA ASP A 274 -6.10 18.01 -14.94
C ASP A 274 -5.19 19.23 -14.74
N GLY A 275 -3.87 18.99 -14.83
CA GLY A 275 -2.84 20.01 -14.66
C GLY A 275 -2.58 20.46 -13.21
N LYS A 276 -3.26 19.86 -12.23
CA LYS A 276 -3.02 20.13 -10.80
C LYS A 276 -2.18 19.01 -10.19
N THR A 277 -1.11 19.37 -9.49
CA THR A 277 -0.28 18.40 -8.77
C THR A 277 -1.11 17.70 -7.71
N MET A 278 -1.05 16.38 -7.72
CA MET A 278 -1.70 15.54 -6.72
C MET A 278 -1.02 15.72 -5.36
N PRO A 279 -1.74 15.55 -4.25
CA PRO A 279 -1.17 15.73 -2.92
C PRO A 279 -0.02 14.75 -2.68
N THR A 280 0.88 15.12 -1.77
CA THR A 280 2.02 14.32 -1.32
C THR A 280 1.59 12.93 -0.84
N GLY A 281 2.45 11.94 -1.02
CA GLY A 281 2.21 10.58 -0.53
C GLY A 281 1.92 9.55 -1.62
N ILE A 282 2.15 9.88 -2.89
CA ILE A 282 2.05 8.91 -4.01
C ILE A 282 2.97 7.71 -3.76
N ALA A 283 4.14 7.94 -3.16
CA ALA A 283 5.08 6.89 -2.79
C ALA A 283 4.49 5.81 -1.85
N ASN A 284 3.44 6.14 -1.09
CA ASN A 284 2.74 5.16 -0.24
C ASN A 284 1.93 4.13 -1.02
N PHE A 285 1.67 4.40 -2.29
CA PHE A 285 0.90 3.53 -3.20
C PHE A 285 1.79 2.78 -4.19
N VAL A 286 3.10 2.79 -3.94
CA VAL A 286 4.12 2.18 -4.78
C VAL A 286 4.65 0.91 -4.15
N LYS A 287 4.74 -0.16 -4.96
CA LYS A 287 5.51 -1.35 -4.65
C LYS A 287 6.72 -1.39 -5.55
N MET A 288 7.92 -1.50 -4.97
CA MET A 288 9.17 -1.62 -5.70
C MET A 288 9.60 -3.08 -5.76
N GLU A 289 10.10 -3.51 -6.91
CA GLU A 289 10.56 -4.88 -7.17
C GLU A 289 11.91 -4.84 -7.92
N ASN A 290 12.63 -5.96 -7.92
CA ASN A 290 13.87 -6.17 -8.66
C ASN A 290 14.96 -5.10 -8.37
N GLY A 291 15.19 -4.79 -7.10
CA GLY A 291 16.21 -3.82 -6.75
C GLY A 291 15.86 -2.40 -7.18
N ALA A 292 14.61 -2.00 -6.95
CA ALA A 292 14.04 -0.74 -7.39
C ALA A 292 14.00 -0.54 -8.93
N LYS A 293 14.27 -1.59 -9.72
CA LYS A 293 14.22 -1.53 -11.19
C LYS A 293 12.82 -1.68 -11.78
N ARG A 294 11.84 -2.05 -10.95
CA ARG A 294 10.42 -2.09 -11.32
C ARG A 294 9.58 -1.44 -10.24
N MET A 295 8.68 -0.59 -10.65
CA MET A 295 7.72 0.09 -9.81
C MET A 295 6.29 -0.25 -10.25
N ILE A 296 5.47 -0.67 -9.31
CA ILE A 296 4.03 -0.84 -9.52
C ILE A 296 3.31 0.20 -8.66
N LEU A 297 2.71 1.18 -9.30
CA LEU A 297 1.84 2.17 -8.68
C LEU A 297 0.40 1.66 -8.70
N ARG A 298 -0.30 1.77 -7.55
CA ARG A 298 -1.75 1.48 -7.42
C ARG A 298 -2.40 2.62 -6.66
N TYR A 299 -2.79 3.66 -7.37
CA TYR A 299 -3.29 4.90 -6.76
C TYR A 299 -4.82 4.95 -6.80
N PRO A 300 -5.51 5.12 -5.65
CA PRO A 300 -6.95 5.28 -5.62
C PRO A 300 -7.33 6.69 -6.12
N MET A 301 -8.03 6.73 -7.24
CA MET A 301 -8.67 7.93 -7.75
C MET A 301 -10.07 8.03 -7.17
N GLU A 302 -10.41 9.15 -6.56
CA GLU A 302 -11.68 9.33 -5.86
C GLU A 302 -12.35 10.64 -6.25
N ALA A 303 -13.69 10.64 -6.23
CA ALA A 303 -14.54 11.82 -6.37
C ALA A 303 -14.31 12.64 -7.65
N LEU A 304 -14.00 11.99 -8.75
CA LEU A 304 -13.86 12.65 -10.04
C LEU A 304 -15.23 13.10 -10.57
N GLY A 305 -15.29 14.30 -11.11
CA GLY A 305 -16.46 14.79 -11.85
C GLY A 305 -16.66 13.99 -13.15
N SER A 306 -17.84 14.11 -13.75
CA SER A 306 -18.07 13.56 -15.08
C SER A 306 -17.38 14.43 -16.14
N GLY A 307 -16.89 13.79 -17.20
CA GLY A 307 -16.22 14.44 -18.32
C GLY A 307 -14.82 13.90 -18.56
N ARG A 308 -14.08 14.61 -19.40
CA ARG A 308 -12.70 14.24 -19.73
C ARG A 308 -11.73 14.68 -18.66
N HIS A 309 -10.84 13.77 -18.31
CA HIS A 309 -9.76 13.97 -17.36
C HIS A 309 -8.44 13.51 -17.97
N SER A 310 -7.35 14.02 -17.42
CA SER A 310 -6.00 13.66 -17.83
C SER A 310 -5.12 13.51 -16.58
N VAL A 311 -4.44 12.38 -16.47
CA VAL A 311 -3.40 12.15 -15.47
C VAL A 311 -2.06 12.10 -16.17
N ILE A 312 -1.09 12.87 -15.69
CA ILE A 312 0.29 12.78 -16.12
C ILE A 312 1.11 12.20 -14.97
N LEU A 313 1.75 11.06 -15.22
CA LEU A 313 2.73 10.46 -14.33
C LEU A 313 4.13 10.83 -14.80
N SER A 314 4.93 11.41 -13.90
CA SER A 314 6.33 11.75 -14.11
C SER A 314 7.19 10.89 -13.19
N VAL A 315 8.13 10.16 -13.75
CA VAL A 315 9.01 9.24 -13.04
C VAL A 315 10.45 9.56 -13.38
N THR A 316 11.30 9.58 -12.37
CA THR A 316 12.74 9.87 -12.49
C THR A 316 13.54 8.66 -12.01
N ASP A 317 14.62 8.32 -12.70
CA ASP A 317 15.60 7.32 -12.27
C ASP A 317 16.65 7.89 -11.32
N TYR A 318 17.60 7.07 -10.89
CA TYR A 318 18.71 7.52 -10.05
C TYR A 318 19.76 8.34 -10.82
N ALA A 319 19.80 8.29 -12.13
CA ALA A 319 20.68 9.11 -12.97
C ALA A 319 20.10 10.51 -13.27
N GLY A 320 18.82 10.71 -12.98
CA GLY A 320 18.12 11.96 -13.22
C GLY A 320 17.39 12.02 -14.56
N ASN A 321 17.31 10.92 -15.31
CA ASN A 321 16.50 10.87 -16.53
C ASN A 321 15.03 10.79 -16.16
N ILE A 322 14.18 11.47 -16.92
CA ILE A 322 12.76 11.64 -16.59
C ILE A 322 11.90 11.14 -17.74
N THR A 323 10.91 10.32 -17.40
CA THR A 323 9.82 9.96 -18.32
C THR A 323 8.52 10.58 -17.81
N ARG A 324 7.69 11.03 -18.77
CA ARG A 324 6.34 11.50 -18.53
C ARG A 324 5.38 10.83 -19.47
N GLN A 325 4.30 10.31 -18.94
CA GLN A 325 3.22 9.72 -19.72
C GLN A 325 1.89 10.26 -19.29
N GLU A 326 1.05 10.57 -20.24
CA GLU A 326 -0.31 11.00 -20.05
C GLU A 326 -1.27 9.83 -20.25
N PHE A 327 -2.25 9.73 -19.35
CA PHE A 327 -3.40 8.86 -19.45
C PHE A 327 -4.65 9.72 -19.47
N SER A 328 -5.27 9.83 -20.63
CA SER A 328 -6.52 10.54 -20.83
C SER A 328 -7.69 9.58 -20.77
N PHE A 329 -8.73 9.94 -20.01
CA PHE A 329 -9.90 9.10 -19.81
C PHE A 329 -11.16 9.95 -19.66
N GLU A 330 -12.32 9.33 -19.78
CA GLU A 330 -13.60 9.95 -19.59
C GLU A 330 -14.34 9.32 -18.42
N VAL A 331 -14.78 10.16 -17.48
CA VAL A 331 -15.62 9.74 -16.36
C VAL A 331 -17.07 9.94 -16.76
N GLY A 332 -17.83 8.85 -16.73
CA GLY A 332 -19.25 8.89 -17.05
C GLY A 332 -20.06 9.67 -16.01
N THR A 333 -21.17 10.25 -16.46
CA THR A 333 -22.19 10.72 -15.53
C THR A 333 -22.68 9.52 -14.75
N SER A 334 -22.71 9.63 -13.43
CA SER A 334 -23.19 8.56 -12.54
C SER A 334 -24.72 8.42 -12.57
N GLU A 335 -25.30 8.27 -13.72
CA GLU A 335 -26.50 7.46 -13.80
C GLU A 335 -26.01 6.02 -13.61
N GLN A 336 -25.75 5.67 -12.38
CA GLN A 336 -25.64 4.28 -11.98
C GLN A 336 -26.94 3.65 -12.44
N ILE A 337 -26.85 2.78 -13.42
CA ILE A 337 -27.93 1.87 -13.70
C ILE A 337 -27.99 0.96 -12.49
N THR A 338 -28.88 1.31 -11.59
CA THR A 338 -29.11 0.62 -10.32
C THR A 338 -29.80 -0.73 -10.48
N ALA A 339 -29.81 -1.27 -11.71
CA ALA A 339 -30.35 -2.59 -11.93
C ALA A 339 -29.47 -3.65 -11.25
N PRO A 340 -30.00 -4.39 -10.31
CA PRO A 340 -29.27 -5.50 -9.73
C PRO A 340 -29.10 -6.59 -10.77
N LEU A 341 -27.87 -7.01 -11.01
CA LEU A 341 -27.59 -8.28 -11.66
C LEU A 341 -27.91 -9.39 -10.65
N LEU A 342 -28.80 -10.30 -11.00
CA LEU A 342 -29.13 -11.43 -10.15
C LEU A 342 -28.37 -12.67 -10.62
N ALA A 343 -27.88 -13.46 -9.66
CA ALA A 343 -27.24 -14.75 -9.90
C ALA A 343 -27.68 -15.77 -8.86
N GLU A 344 -27.52 -17.04 -9.19
CA GLU A 344 -27.73 -18.13 -8.24
C GLU A 344 -26.83 -18.02 -7.02
N ARG A 345 -27.32 -18.42 -5.84
CA ARG A 345 -26.61 -18.27 -4.57
C ARG A 345 -25.30 -19.05 -4.48
N ALA A 346 -25.19 -20.18 -5.20
CA ALA A 346 -23.97 -20.97 -5.27
C ALA A 346 -24.03 -21.91 -6.49
N CYS A 347 -22.91 -22.02 -7.21
CA CYS A 347 -22.85 -22.70 -8.50
C CYS A 347 -21.85 -23.85 -8.48
N ARG A 348 -22.20 -24.98 -9.11
CA ARG A 348 -21.31 -26.15 -9.25
C ARG A 348 -20.94 -26.45 -10.69
N GLU A 349 -21.83 -26.20 -11.61
CA GLU A 349 -21.67 -26.53 -13.02
C GLU A 349 -21.77 -25.26 -13.89
N GLN A 350 -22.68 -24.37 -13.54
CA GLN A 350 -22.90 -23.13 -14.26
C GLN A 350 -23.50 -22.07 -13.33
N ALA A 351 -23.39 -20.81 -13.71
CA ALA A 351 -24.08 -19.68 -13.10
C ALA A 351 -24.99 -19.01 -14.14
N THR A 352 -26.26 -18.83 -13.80
CA THR A 352 -27.25 -18.14 -14.64
C THR A 352 -27.42 -16.72 -14.12
N PHE A 353 -27.48 -15.76 -15.01
CA PHE A 353 -27.59 -14.33 -14.69
C PHE A 353 -28.84 -13.75 -15.33
N THR A 354 -29.53 -12.90 -14.58
CA THR A 354 -30.69 -12.15 -15.03
C THR A 354 -30.59 -10.69 -14.67
N LEU A 355 -31.07 -9.81 -15.52
CA LEU A 355 -31.30 -8.38 -15.24
C LEU A 355 -32.78 -8.09 -15.22
N GLU A 356 -33.18 -7.14 -14.39
CA GLU A 356 -34.58 -6.70 -14.39
C GLU A 356 -34.95 -6.04 -15.73
N THR A 357 -36.16 -6.31 -16.21
CA THR A 357 -36.62 -6.01 -17.57
C THR A 357 -36.65 -4.54 -17.95
N ASP A 358 -36.79 -3.64 -17.00
CA ASP A 358 -36.89 -2.20 -17.27
C ASP A 358 -35.57 -1.58 -17.72
N VAL A 359 -34.45 -2.23 -17.34
CA VAL A 359 -33.11 -1.83 -17.74
C VAL A 359 -32.73 -2.35 -19.11
N LEU A 360 -33.27 -3.51 -19.48
CA LEU A 360 -32.98 -4.14 -20.77
C LEU A 360 -33.41 -3.28 -21.96
N GLN A 361 -34.39 -2.41 -21.81
CA GLN A 361 -34.87 -1.52 -22.89
C GLN A 361 -33.91 -0.35 -23.18
N SER A 362 -33.06 0.01 -22.24
CA SER A 362 -32.07 1.10 -22.38
C SER A 362 -30.66 0.61 -22.80
N ILE A 363 -30.46 -0.71 -22.85
CA ILE A 363 -29.16 -1.33 -23.16
C ILE A 363 -29.11 -1.63 -24.65
N GLY A 364 -28.09 -1.13 -25.34
CA GLY A 364 -27.81 -1.46 -26.75
C GLY A 364 -27.26 -2.88 -26.92
N ASP A 365 -27.10 -3.29 -28.18
CA ASP A 365 -26.67 -4.65 -28.58
C ASP A 365 -25.24 -5.06 -28.14
N ASN A 366 -24.49 -4.17 -27.50
CA ASN A 366 -23.10 -4.37 -27.11
C ASN A 366 -22.88 -4.67 -25.61
N ALA A 367 -23.87 -5.32 -24.99
CA ALA A 367 -23.74 -5.74 -23.59
C ALA A 367 -22.84 -6.99 -23.45
N GLN A 368 -21.98 -7.00 -22.44
CA GLN A 368 -21.07 -8.10 -22.16
C GLN A 368 -21.15 -8.48 -20.67
N LEU A 369 -21.26 -9.77 -20.41
CA LEU A 369 -21.06 -10.32 -19.07
C LEU A 369 -19.56 -10.45 -18.83
N VAL A 370 -19.07 -9.82 -17.77
CA VAL A 370 -17.68 -9.88 -17.34
C VAL A 370 -17.61 -10.60 -16.00
N VAL A 371 -16.77 -11.60 -15.90
CA VAL A 371 -16.51 -12.34 -14.66
C VAL A 371 -15.06 -12.16 -14.23
N THR A 372 -14.86 -11.76 -12.99
CA THR A 372 -13.53 -11.58 -12.38
C THR A 372 -13.34 -12.51 -11.19
N ASN A 373 -12.08 -12.79 -10.86
CA ASN A 373 -11.76 -13.44 -9.58
C ASN A 373 -11.76 -12.41 -8.43
N ALA A 374 -11.50 -12.87 -7.21
CA ALA A 374 -11.45 -12.03 -6.01
C ALA A 374 -10.36 -10.92 -6.06
N LEU A 375 -9.36 -11.05 -6.94
CA LEU A 375 -8.30 -10.07 -7.15
C LEU A 375 -8.63 -9.07 -8.27
N GLY A 376 -9.85 -9.13 -8.85
CA GLY A 376 -10.26 -8.26 -9.94
C GLY A 376 -9.76 -8.70 -11.33
N LYS A 377 -9.00 -9.81 -11.42
CA LYS A 377 -8.53 -10.33 -12.70
C LYS A 377 -9.70 -10.88 -13.50
N ILE A 378 -9.84 -10.45 -14.75
CA ILE A 378 -10.87 -10.96 -15.66
C ILE A 378 -10.62 -12.44 -15.95
N ILE A 379 -11.64 -13.25 -15.72
CA ILE A 379 -11.66 -14.69 -15.96
C ILE A 379 -12.43 -15.01 -17.23
N ARG A 380 -13.56 -14.32 -17.45
CA ARG A 380 -14.40 -14.54 -18.62
C ARG A 380 -15.02 -13.23 -19.09
N ILE A 381 -15.11 -13.07 -20.41
CA ILE A 381 -15.98 -12.08 -21.08
C ILE A 381 -16.82 -12.85 -22.09
N GLN A 382 -18.09 -12.61 -22.09
CA GLN A 382 -19.02 -13.16 -23.08
C GLN A 382 -20.13 -12.15 -23.40
N ASN A 383 -20.65 -12.20 -24.63
CA ASN A 383 -21.74 -11.33 -25.02
C ASN A 383 -22.99 -11.62 -24.17
N TRP A 384 -23.67 -10.57 -23.77
CA TRP A 384 -24.95 -10.66 -23.08
C TRP A 384 -26.07 -10.95 -24.09
N SER A 385 -26.88 -11.95 -23.83
CA SER A 385 -28.05 -12.24 -24.63
C SER A 385 -29.26 -11.47 -24.10
N MET A 386 -29.88 -10.65 -24.94
CA MET A 386 -31.07 -9.89 -24.59
C MET A 386 -32.35 -10.76 -24.60
N GLN A 387 -32.34 -11.88 -25.34
CA GLN A 387 -33.52 -12.75 -25.53
C GLN A 387 -33.33 -14.18 -25.04
N GLY A 388 -32.18 -14.48 -24.42
CA GLY A 388 -31.80 -15.82 -24.00
C GLY A 388 -31.26 -15.86 -22.57
N GLU A 389 -30.99 -17.07 -22.11
CA GLU A 389 -30.31 -17.27 -20.83
C GLU A 389 -28.87 -16.84 -20.90
N ASN A 390 -28.43 -16.06 -19.92
CA ASN A 390 -27.03 -15.65 -19.76
C ASN A 390 -26.33 -16.58 -18.78
N VAL A 391 -25.64 -17.57 -19.32
CA VAL A 391 -25.04 -18.66 -18.55
C VAL A 391 -23.53 -18.62 -18.66
N TRP A 392 -22.85 -18.62 -17.51
CA TRP A 392 -21.41 -18.86 -17.42
C TRP A 392 -21.16 -20.31 -16.99
N LYS A 393 -20.50 -21.10 -17.83
CA LYS A 393 -20.18 -22.52 -17.59
C LYS A 393 -18.97 -22.73 -16.67
N LEU A 394 -18.70 -21.80 -15.77
CA LEU A 394 -17.60 -21.82 -14.81
C LEU A 394 -16.23 -22.10 -15.46
N ASN A 395 -16.00 -21.53 -16.62
CA ASN A 395 -14.75 -21.66 -17.37
C ASN A 395 -14.10 -20.29 -17.65
N ASP A 396 -12.80 -20.30 -17.86
CA ASP A 396 -12.03 -19.11 -18.24
C ASP A 396 -12.14 -18.80 -19.74
N THR A 397 -11.40 -17.80 -20.22
CA THR A 397 -11.33 -17.42 -21.64
C THR A 397 -10.74 -18.51 -22.53
N LYS A 398 -10.00 -19.47 -21.96
CA LYS A 398 -9.43 -20.63 -22.67
C LYS A 398 -10.32 -21.87 -22.55
N ASN A 399 -11.55 -21.73 -22.03
CA ASN A 399 -12.50 -22.82 -21.73
C ASN A 399 -11.98 -23.84 -20.72
N VAL A 400 -11.04 -23.46 -19.85
CA VAL A 400 -10.59 -24.29 -18.73
C VAL A 400 -11.50 -24.04 -17.53
N GLN A 401 -11.92 -25.11 -16.85
CA GLN A 401 -12.74 -25.04 -15.64
C GLN A 401 -12.04 -24.21 -14.57
N VAL A 402 -12.76 -23.26 -13.97
CA VAL A 402 -12.20 -22.43 -12.91
C VAL A 402 -12.15 -23.17 -11.57
N ALA A 403 -11.22 -22.78 -10.70
CA ALA A 403 -11.12 -23.33 -9.36
C ALA A 403 -12.33 -22.92 -8.49
N PRO A 404 -12.70 -23.73 -7.48
CA PRO A 404 -13.67 -23.30 -6.46
C PRO A 404 -13.20 -22.00 -5.80
N GLY A 405 -14.15 -21.08 -5.57
CA GLY A 405 -13.82 -19.77 -5.00
C GLY A 405 -14.92 -18.74 -5.20
N LEU A 406 -14.65 -17.51 -4.80
CA LEU A 406 -15.57 -16.40 -4.96
C LEU A 406 -15.19 -15.60 -6.21
N TYR A 407 -16.15 -15.45 -7.11
CA TYR A 407 -16.04 -14.66 -8.33
C TYR A 407 -17.00 -13.49 -8.27
N LYS A 408 -16.70 -12.43 -9.01
CA LYS A 408 -17.59 -11.27 -9.16
C LYS A 408 -18.00 -11.18 -10.62
N ALA A 409 -19.30 -11.06 -10.87
CA ALA A 409 -19.83 -10.87 -12.20
C ALA A 409 -20.56 -9.53 -12.29
N PHE A 410 -20.45 -8.86 -13.44
CA PHE A 410 -21.19 -7.65 -13.78
C PHE A 410 -21.44 -7.60 -15.28
N VAL A 411 -22.44 -6.86 -15.70
CA VAL A 411 -22.69 -6.60 -17.11
C VAL A 411 -22.16 -5.22 -17.45
N ARG A 412 -21.35 -5.17 -18.48
CA ARG A 412 -20.88 -3.95 -19.11
C ARG A 412 -21.63 -3.76 -20.41
N PHE A 413 -22.10 -2.56 -20.66
CA PHE A 413 -22.83 -2.23 -21.87
C PHE A 413 -22.56 -0.81 -22.35
N THR A 414 -22.76 -0.60 -23.64
CA THR A 414 -22.68 0.71 -24.25
C THR A 414 -24.07 1.08 -24.72
N ASP A 415 -24.59 2.22 -24.30
CA ASP A 415 -25.90 2.70 -24.72
C ASP A 415 -25.92 3.20 -26.17
N SER A 416 -27.11 3.55 -26.66
CA SER A 416 -27.29 4.09 -28.01
C SER A 416 -26.56 5.43 -28.27
N TYR A 417 -26.05 6.08 -27.22
CA TYR A 417 -25.26 7.32 -27.30
C TYR A 417 -23.77 7.10 -27.17
N GLY A 418 -23.32 5.83 -27.12
CA GLY A 418 -21.91 5.48 -26.96
C GLY A 418 -21.37 5.60 -25.52
N ARG A 419 -22.26 5.79 -24.53
CA ARG A 419 -21.86 5.84 -23.11
C ARG A 419 -21.78 4.42 -22.56
N SER A 420 -20.66 4.08 -21.95
CA SER A 420 -20.49 2.80 -21.29
C SER A 420 -20.98 2.85 -19.85
N ALA A 421 -21.68 1.84 -19.42
CA ALA A 421 -22.12 1.67 -18.04
C ALA A 421 -21.94 0.23 -17.58
N VAL A 422 -21.81 0.04 -16.26
CA VAL A 422 -21.70 -1.29 -15.64
C VAL A 422 -22.78 -1.45 -14.59
N THR A 423 -23.33 -2.67 -14.50
CA THR A 423 -24.28 -3.00 -13.44
C THR A 423 -23.55 -3.11 -12.10
N GLN A 424 -24.29 -3.04 -11.01
CA GLN A 424 -23.79 -3.47 -9.72
C GLN A 424 -23.36 -4.94 -9.81
N GLY A 425 -22.11 -5.24 -9.46
CA GLY A 425 -21.59 -6.60 -9.56
C GLY A 425 -22.19 -7.53 -8.50
N VAL A 426 -22.47 -8.77 -8.90
CA VAL A 426 -22.91 -9.84 -8.00
C VAL A 426 -21.79 -10.82 -7.71
N TYR A 427 -21.71 -11.30 -6.48
CA TYR A 427 -20.77 -12.34 -6.11
C TYR A 427 -21.31 -13.73 -6.42
N VAL A 428 -20.51 -14.55 -7.06
CA VAL A 428 -20.83 -15.91 -7.51
C VAL A 428 -19.91 -16.89 -6.79
N PRO A 429 -20.38 -17.56 -5.74
CA PRO A 429 -19.61 -18.63 -5.11
C PRO A 429 -19.60 -19.88 -6.01
N VAL A 430 -18.43 -20.29 -6.46
CA VAL A 430 -18.21 -21.53 -7.20
C VAL A 430 -17.79 -22.63 -6.22
N LEU A 431 -18.57 -23.69 -6.13
CA LEU A 431 -18.33 -24.81 -5.21
C LEU A 431 -17.56 -25.93 -5.90
N GLY A 432 -16.72 -26.63 -5.15
CA GLY A 432 -16.10 -27.88 -5.61
C GLY A 432 -17.13 -28.98 -5.78
N LYS A 433 -16.85 -29.95 -6.67
CA LYS A 433 -17.76 -31.06 -6.96
C LYS A 433 -18.21 -31.85 -5.72
N ASN A 434 -17.38 -31.86 -4.66
CA ASN A 434 -17.61 -32.61 -3.42
C ASN A 434 -17.91 -31.74 -2.19
N SER A 435 -18.17 -30.42 -2.35
CA SER A 435 -18.49 -29.57 -1.21
C SER A 435 -19.94 -29.79 -0.78
N VAL A 436 -20.16 -30.11 0.49
CA VAL A 436 -21.48 -30.14 1.11
C VAL A 436 -21.80 -28.70 1.58
N MET A 437 -22.95 -28.17 1.22
CA MET A 437 -23.43 -26.93 1.85
C MET A 437 -23.77 -27.26 3.31
N GLN A 438 -23.07 -26.66 4.23
CA GLN A 438 -23.49 -26.58 5.63
C GLN A 438 -24.40 -25.38 5.84
#